data_0c0feb2894e3c5c3896c81fcaf9fa89f
#
_entry.id   0c0feb2894e3c5c3896c81fcaf9fa89f
#
_cell.length_a   1.000
_cell.length_b   1.000
_cell.length_c   1.000
_cell.angle_alpha   90.00
_cell.angle_beta   90.00
_cell.angle_gamma   90.00
#
_symmetry.space_group_name_H-M   'P 1'
#
loop_
_entity.id
_entity.type
_entity.pdbx_description
1 polymer ?
#
loop_
_entity_poly.entity_id
_entity_poly.type
_entity_poly.pdbx_seq_one_letter_code
_entity_poly.pdbx_strand_id
1 'polypeptide(L)'
;MQAWQIRELGGQPVLSDVPTPIPVKGEVAVRVAAAGLNFADMLAIQGKYQVRQPLPFIPGMEISGTVEALGPGVDSPAVGTRVLATCPAGALAARVCLPADRLHPLPDAMEFEEAAGFPIAYGTSHLALTHAARLQPGETLLVTGAAGGVGLTAVEIGKRLG
;
A
#
# COMPACT_ATOMS: atom_id res chain seq x y z
N MET A 1 3.56 -16.55 -11.72
CA MET A 1 2.40 -16.00 -11.02
C MET A 1 1.70 -14.95 -11.86
N GLN A 2 0.40 -14.72 -11.62
CA GLN A 2 -0.32 -13.65 -12.32
C GLN A 2 -0.02 -12.29 -11.72
N ALA A 3 0.12 -11.27 -12.60
CA ALA A 3 0.29 -9.87 -12.23
C ALA A 3 -0.23 -8.95 -13.34
N TRP A 4 -0.73 -7.77 -12.96
CA TRP A 4 -1.07 -6.71 -13.90
C TRP A 4 0.19 -5.93 -14.24
N GLN A 5 0.56 -5.89 -15.53
CA GLN A 5 1.76 -5.20 -16.01
C GLN A 5 1.41 -3.96 -16.84
N ILE A 6 2.17 -2.90 -16.64
CA ILE A 6 2.24 -1.74 -17.54
C ILE A 6 3.45 -1.92 -18.43
N ARG A 7 3.22 -2.04 -19.72
CA ARG A 7 4.26 -2.25 -20.75
C ARG A 7 4.69 -0.96 -21.45
N GLU A 8 3.81 0.05 -21.42
CA GLU A 8 4.07 1.40 -21.93
C GLU A 8 3.36 2.44 -21.05
N LEU A 9 3.92 3.63 -20.94
CA LEU A 9 3.32 4.71 -20.14
C LEU A 9 2.01 5.18 -20.79
N GLY A 10 0.98 5.28 -19.98
CA GLY A 10 -0.39 5.61 -20.43
C GLY A 10 -1.14 4.44 -21.04
N GLY A 11 -0.50 3.27 -21.18
CA GLY A 11 -1.13 2.05 -21.69
C GLY A 11 -2.06 1.41 -20.66
N GLN A 12 -2.89 0.48 -21.15
CA GLN A 12 -3.77 -0.32 -20.28
C GLN A 12 -2.97 -1.38 -19.53
N PRO A 13 -3.31 -1.66 -18.25
CA PRO A 13 -2.75 -2.80 -17.54
C PRO A 13 -3.09 -4.11 -18.26
N VAL A 14 -2.10 -4.99 -18.40
CA VAL A 14 -2.25 -6.31 -19.05
C VAL A 14 -2.00 -7.40 -18.02
N LEU A 15 -2.96 -8.29 -17.82
CA LEU A 15 -2.76 -9.47 -16.97
C LEU A 15 -1.73 -10.39 -17.66
N SER A 16 -0.67 -10.72 -16.96
CA SER A 16 0.48 -11.44 -17.48
C SER A 16 0.96 -12.49 -16.49
N ASP A 17 1.52 -13.58 -17.03
CA ASP A 17 2.27 -14.52 -16.22
C ASP A 17 3.72 -14.01 -16.09
N VAL A 18 4.16 -13.81 -14.85
CA VAL A 18 5.49 -13.33 -14.51
C VAL A 18 6.19 -14.30 -13.56
N PRO A 19 7.53 -14.32 -13.50
CA PRO A 19 8.24 -15.09 -12.49
C PRO A 19 7.74 -14.77 -11.08
N THR A 20 7.58 -15.79 -10.24
CA THR A 20 7.26 -15.58 -8.82
C THR A 20 8.48 -15.02 -8.11
N PRO A 21 8.38 -13.88 -7.41
CA PRO A 21 9.52 -13.33 -6.70
C PRO A 21 9.91 -14.24 -5.52
N ILE A 22 11.20 -14.31 -5.25
CA ILE A 22 11.78 -15.04 -4.12
C ILE A 22 12.34 -14.00 -3.16
N PRO A 23 12.00 -14.02 -1.87
CA PRO A 23 12.47 -13.03 -0.92
C PRO A 23 13.98 -13.14 -0.72
N VAL A 24 14.69 -12.03 -0.89
CA VAL A 24 16.12 -11.94 -0.62
C VAL A 24 16.37 -11.60 0.86
N LYS A 25 17.64 -11.44 1.25
CA LYS A 25 18.00 -11.12 2.65
C LYS A 25 17.26 -9.89 3.15
N GLY A 26 16.56 -10.04 4.27
CA GLY A 26 15.78 -8.98 4.91
C GLY A 26 14.35 -8.79 4.35
N GLU A 27 13.98 -9.57 3.33
CA GLU A 27 12.64 -9.51 2.72
C GLU A 27 11.72 -10.64 3.17
N VAL A 28 10.45 -10.42 2.96
CA VAL A 28 9.35 -11.37 3.19
C VAL A 28 8.52 -11.47 1.92
N ALA A 29 8.16 -12.69 1.51
CA ALA A 29 7.18 -12.91 0.47
C ALA A 29 5.77 -12.91 1.10
N VAL A 30 4.92 -12.06 0.55
CA VAL A 30 3.50 -11.95 0.95
C VAL A 30 2.64 -12.44 -0.20
N ARG A 31 1.75 -13.39 0.10
CA ARG A 31 0.63 -13.74 -0.78
C ARG A 31 -0.44 -12.68 -0.63
N VAL A 32 -0.63 -11.91 -1.68
CA VAL A 32 -1.58 -10.78 -1.69
C VAL A 32 -3.01 -11.31 -1.68
N ALA A 33 -3.80 -10.84 -0.73
CA ALA A 33 -5.24 -11.10 -0.64
C ALA A 33 -6.04 -9.95 -1.25
N ALA A 34 -5.64 -8.70 -0.98
CA ALA A 34 -6.22 -7.51 -1.56
C ALA A 34 -5.16 -6.43 -1.79
N ALA A 35 -5.39 -5.55 -2.75
CA ALA A 35 -4.57 -4.38 -3.05
C ALA A 35 -5.43 -3.13 -3.16
N GLY A 36 -5.03 -2.05 -2.51
CA GLY A 36 -5.68 -0.76 -2.62
C GLY A 36 -5.32 -0.07 -3.94
N LEU A 37 -6.27 0.68 -4.48
CA LEU A 37 -6.07 1.51 -5.68
C LEU A 37 -6.10 2.98 -5.30
N ASN A 38 -5.08 3.70 -5.70
CA ASN A 38 -4.90 5.11 -5.39
C ASN A 38 -4.80 5.98 -6.65
N PHE A 39 -5.12 7.26 -6.54
CA PHE A 39 -4.90 8.21 -7.62
C PHE A 39 -3.42 8.26 -8.06
N ALA A 40 -2.50 8.03 -7.12
CA ALA A 40 -1.07 7.93 -7.39
C ALA A 40 -0.71 6.79 -8.35
N ASP A 41 -1.43 5.65 -8.32
CA ASP A 41 -1.24 4.54 -9.25
C ASP A 41 -1.58 4.96 -10.68
N MET A 42 -2.65 5.73 -10.86
CA MET A 42 -3.03 6.28 -12.16
C MET A 42 -1.95 7.23 -12.70
N LEU A 43 -1.39 8.07 -11.84
CA LEU A 43 -0.28 8.96 -12.22
C LEU A 43 0.99 8.17 -12.56
N ALA A 44 1.29 7.11 -11.82
CA ALA A 44 2.43 6.24 -12.11
C ALA A 44 2.29 5.54 -13.46
N ILE A 45 1.12 4.99 -13.77
CA ILE A 45 0.80 4.38 -15.07
C ILE A 45 0.99 5.40 -16.22
N GLN A 46 0.59 6.65 -16.01
CA GLN A 46 0.75 7.72 -16.99
C GLN A 46 2.18 8.30 -17.06
N GLY A 47 3.11 7.84 -16.21
CA GLY A 47 4.45 8.41 -16.11
C GLY A 47 4.52 9.83 -15.54
N LYS A 48 3.44 10.28 -14.86
CA LYS A 48 3.29 11.61 -14.26
C LYS A 48 3.54 11.62 -12.75
N TYR A 49 3.78 10.45 -12.15
CA TYR A 49 4.13 10.39 -10.73
C TYR A 49 5.60 10.75 -10.51
N GLN A 50 5.92 11.30 -9.35
CA GLN A 50 7.26 11.77 -9.01
C GLN A 50 8.32 10.65 -9.01
N VAL A 51 7.93 9.42 -8.68
CA VAL A 51 8.81 8.25 -8.77
C VAL A 51 8.45 7.47 -10.03
N ARG A 52 9.43 7.36 -10.95
CA ARG A 52 9.25 6.60 -12.19
C ARG A 52 9.70 5.16 -12.02
N GLN A 53 8.90 4.23 -12.50
CA GLN A 53 9.22 2.81 -12.55
C GLN A 53 9.77 2.45 -13.94
N PRO A 54 10.79 1.60 -14.04
CA PRO A 54 11.24 1.08 -15.34
C PRO A 54 10.19 0.14 -15.93
N LEU A 55 9.96 0.24 -17.23
CA LEU A 55 9.02 -0.63 -17.95
C LEU A 55 9.66 -2.00 -18.29
N PRO A 56 8.90 -3.10 -18.26
CA PRO A 56 7.54 -3.21 -17.74
C PRO A 56 7.52 -3.20 -16.21
N PHE A 57 6.48 -2.61 -15.60
CA PHE A 57 6.32 -2.66 -14.15
C PHE A 57 4.92 -3.11 -13.73
N ILE A 58 4.81 -3.58 -12.48
CA ILE A 58 3.55 -3.96 -11.86
C ILE A 58 3.11 -2.78 -10.98
N PRO A 59 1.95 -2.14 -11.23
CA PRO A 59 1.48 -1.03 -10.42
C PRO A 59 0.92 -1.49 -9.06
N GLY A 60 0.41 -0.51 -8.29
CA GLY A 60 -0.15 -0.72 -6.96
C GLY A 60 0.85 -0.45 -5.85
N MET A 61 0.41 0.35 -4.85
CA MET A 61 1.29 0.90 -3.82
C MET A 61 0.94 0.41 -2.40
N GLU A 62 -0.10 -0.39 -2.24
CA GLU A 62 -0.49 -0.93 -0.93
C GLU A 62 -1.18 -2.28 -1.06
N ILE A 63 -0.95 -3.13 -0.07
CA ILE A 63 -1.48 -4.49 -0.03
C ILE A 63 -1.95 -4.87 1.37
N SER A 64 -2.79 -5.88 1.40
CA SER A 64 -2.95 -6.78 2.54
C SER A 64 -2.80 -8.23 2.08
N GLY A 65 -2.37 -9.09 2.97
CA GLY A 65 -2.14 -10.48 2.61
C GLY A 65 -1.58 -11.31 3.76
N THR A 66 -1.04 -12.45 3.42
CA THR A 66 -0.48 -13.40 4.38
C THR A 66 0.99 -13.65 4.07
N VAL A 67 1.84 -13.62 5.07
CA VAL A 67 3.25 -13.98 4.96
C VAL A 67 3.37 -15.43 4.51
N GLU A 68 4.05 -15.67 3.38
CA GLU A 68 4.19 -16.99 2.76
C GLU A 68 5.60 -17.57 2.93
N ALA A 69 6.62 -16.72 2.88
CA ALA A 69 8.02 -17.13 3.08
C ALA A 69 8.87 -15.98 3.62
N LEU A 70 9.92 -16.35 4.33
CA LEU A 70 10.92 -15.43 4.89
C LEU A 70 12.22 -15.55 4.11
N GLY A 71 12.82 -14.41 3.78
CA GLY A 71 14.17 -14.37 3.24
C GLY A 71 15.23 -14.59 4.35
N PRO A 72 16.48 -14.79 3.94
CA PRO A 72 17.57 -14.97 4.91
C PRO A 72 17.68 -13.81 5.91
N GLY A 73 17.81 -14.16 7.21
CA GLY A 73 17.99 -13.18 8.29
C GLY A 73 16.69 -12.49 8.73
N VAL A 74 15.53 -13.02 8.36
CA VAL A 74 14.23 -12.54 8.82
C VAL A 74 13.60 -13.56 9.76
N ASP A 75 13.26 -13.14 10.98
CA ASP A 75 12.61 -13.97 12.00
C ASP A 75 11.16 -13.50 12.29
N SER A 76 10.79 -12.31 11.82
CA SER A 76 9.47 -11.71 12.05
C SER A 76 9.08 -10.79 10.87
N PRO A 77 7.78 -10.71 10.51
CA PRO A 77 6.66 -11.50 11.04
C PRO A 77 6.72 -12.97 10.60
N ALA A 78 6.15 -13.88 11.40
CA ALA A 78 6.15 -15.31 11.10
C ALA A 78 5.33 -15.66 9.85
N VAL A 79 5.65 -16.78 9.19
CA VAL A 79 4.82 -17.35 8.12
C VAL A 79 3.39 -17.61 8.63
N GLY A 80 2.39 -17.24 7.83
CA GLY A 80 0.98 -17.29 8.19
C GLY A 80 0.44 -16.02 8.84
N THR A 81 1.30 -15.06 9.23
CA THR A 81 0.84 -13.76 9.78
C THR A 81 0.08 -12.98 8.72
N ARG A 82 -1.10 -12.46 9.09
CA ARG A 82 -1.87 -11.50 8.29
C ARG A 82 -1.23 -10.14 8.41
N VAL A 83 -0.96 -9.48 7.28
CA VAL A 83 -0.23 -8.20 7.26
C VAL A 83 -0.82 -7.22 6.26
N LEU A 84 -0.60 -5.93 6.51
CA LEU A 84 -0.70 -4.86 5.52
C LEU A 84 0.67 -4.23 5.29
N ALA A 85 0.85 -3.63 4.13
CA ALA A 85 2.08 -2.92 3.81
C ALA A 85 1.87 -1.89 2.70
N THR A 86 2.74 -0.88 2.66
CA THR A 86 2.96 -0.04 1.49
C THR A 86 4.17 -0.53 0.70
N CYS A 87 4.13 -0.36 -0.61
CA CYS A 87 5.22 -0.66 -1.52
C CYS A 87 5.36 0.44 -2.59
N PRO A 88 6.56 0.63 -3.16
CA PRO A 88 6.74 1.65 -4.20
C PRO A 88 6.05 1.27 -5.53
N ALA A 89 5.82 -0.02 -5.75
CA ALA A 89 5.10 -0.65 -6.84
C ALA A 89 4.99 -2.16 -6.56
N GLY A 90 4.19 -2.90 -7.35
CA GLY A 90 4.15 -4.36 -7.27
C GLY A 90 2.91 -4.94 -6.60
N ALA A 91 2.02 -4.11 -6.04
CA ALA A 91 0.85 -4.57 -5.29
C ALA A 91 -0.17 -5.35 -6.14
N LEU A 92 -0.29 -5.02 -7.43
CA LEU A 92 -1.26 -5.69 -8.33
C LEU A 92 -0.72 -7.01 -8.89
N ALA A 93 -0.28 -7.89 -8.00
CA ALA A 93 0.24 -9.23 -8.29
C ALA A 93 -0.22 -10.23 -7.23
N ALA A 94 -0.19 -11.52 -7.58
CA ALA A 94 -0.53 -12.58 -6.63
C ALA A 94 0.44 -12.67 -5.45
N ARG A 95 1.70 -12.21 -5.63
CA ARG A 95 2.75 -12.19 -4.60
C ARG A 95 3.62 -10.97 -4.77
N VAL A 96 4.14 -10.46 -3.63
CA VAL A 96 5.13 -9.40 -3.59
C VAL A 96 6.18 -9.72 -2.53
N CYS A 97 7.44 -9.34 -2.78
CA CYS A 97 8.49 -9.38 -1.77
C CYS A 97 8.75 -7.97 -1.26
N LEU A 98 8.75 -7.80 0.05
CA LEU A 98 8.90 -6.52 0.73
C LEU A 98 9.88 -6.63 1.90
N PRO A 99 10.61 -5.57 2.25
CA PRO A 99 11.38 -5.51 3.48
C PRO A 99 10.50 -5.84 4.69
N ALA A 100 10.99 -6.67 5.60
CA ALA A 100 10.24 -7.16 6.75
C ALA A 100 9.74 -6.03 7.67
N ASP A 101 10.51 -4.95 7.78
CA ASP A 101 10.19 -3.76 8.57
C ASP A 101 9.04 -2.90 8.00
N ARG A 102 8.59 -3.17 6.78
CA ARG A 102 7.44 -2.51 6.17
C ARG A 102 6.12 -3.25 6.38
N LEU A 103 6.17 -4.42 6.97
CA LEU A 103 5.01 -5.26 7.21
C LEU A 103 4.42 -4.98 8.59
N HIS A 104 3.13 -4.68 8.62
CA HIS A 104 2.38 -4.43 9.85
C HIS A 104 1.34 -5.53 10.05
N PRO A 105 1.39 -6.27 11.17
CA PRO A 105 0.37 -7.27 11.47
C PRO A 105 -1.03 -6.67 11.54
N LEU A 106 -2.01 -7.37 10.98
CA LEU A 106 -3.40 -6.97 11.03
C LEU A 106 -4.06 -7.35 12.35
N PRO A 107 -4.93 -6.50 12.91
CA PRO A 107 -5.87 -6.93 13.94
C PRO A 107 -6.75 -8.09 13.43
N ASP A 108 -7.10 -9.04 14.31
CA ASP A 108 -7.90 -10.22 13.92
C ASP A 108 -9.26 -9.85 13.31
N ALA A 109 -9.87 -8.76 13.78
CA ALA A 109 -11.18 -8.30 13.31
C ALA A 109 -11.14 -7.52 11.99
N MET A 110 -9.96 -7.16 11.46
CA MET A 110 -9.84 -6.37 10.24
C MET A 110 -9.79 -7.29 9.01
N GLU A 111 -10.68 -7.08 8.04
CA GLU A 111 -10.70 -7.84 6.80
C GLU A 111 -9.58 -7.37 5.84
N PHE A 112 -9.16 -8.26 4.92
CA PHE A 112 -8.08 -7.92 4.00
C PHE A 112 -8.42 -6.76 3.08
N GLU A 113 -9.66 -6.69 2.61
CA GLU A 113 -10.13 -5.63 1.72
C GLU A 113 -10.08 -4.26 2.40
N GLU A 114 -10.49 -4.18 3.66
CA GLU A 114 -10.39 -2.97 4.47
C GLU A 114 -8.93 -2.60 4.72
N ALA A 115 -8.12 -3.58 5.11
CA ALA A 115 -6.71 -3.40 5.40
C ALA A 115 -5.91 -2.92 4.18
N ALA A 116 -6.25 -3.39 2.97
CA ALA A 116 -5.55 -3.02 1.75
C ALA A 116 -5.70 -1.54 1.39
N GLY A 117 -6.83 -0.91 1.69
CA GLY A 117 -7.06 0.52 1.43
C GLY A 117 -6.68 1.45 2.59
N PHE A 118 -6.17 0.90 3.69
CA PHE A 118 -5.90 1.65 4.91
C PHE A 118 -4.57 2.44 4.88
N PRO A 119 -3.42 1.85 4.48
CA PRO A 119 -2.12 2.46 4.71
C PRO A 119 -1.94 3.82 4.05
N ILE A 120 -2.30 3.96 2.77
CA ILE A 120 -2.06 5.21 2.03
C ILE A 120 -3.07 6.28 2.44
N ALA A 121 -4.35 5.99 2.49
CA ALA A 121 -5.37 6.98 2.79
C ALA A 121 -5.25 7.49 4.24
N TYR A 122 -5.29 6.60 5.22
CA TYR A 122 -5.17 6.96 6.64
C TYR A 122 -3.76 7.44 7.00
N GLY A 123 -2.72 6.78 6.51
CA GLY A 123 -1.33 7.18 6.76
C GLY A 123 -1.03 8.60 6.25
N THR A 124 -1.50 8.93 5.04
CA THR A 124 -1.34 10.28 4.47
C THR A 124 -2.05 11.33 5.32
N SER A 125 -3.31 11.10 5.68
CA SER A 125 -4.08 12.05 6.49
C SER A 125 -3.54 12.17 7.91
N HIS A 126 -3.16 11.06 8.52
CA HIS A 126 -2.57 11.06 9.86
C HIS A 126 -1.26 11.86 9.88
N LEU A 127 -0.35 11.58 8.95
CA LEU A 127 0.92 12.31 8.86
C LEU A 127 0.71 13.81 8.61
N ALA A 128 -0.22 14.17 7.72
CA ALA A 128 -0.54 15.56 7.42
C ALA A 128 -1.08 16.30 8.65
N LEU A 129 -2.02 15.70 9.38
CA LEU A 129 -2.68 16.38 10.51
C LEU A 129 -1.81 16.40 11.76
N THR A 130 -1.15 15.28 12.10
CA THR A 130 -0.42 15.17 13.37
C THR A 130 1.02 15.68 13.26
N HIS A 131 1.72 15.36 12.18
CA HIS A 131 3.14 15.70 12.05
C HIS A 131 3.37 17.03 11.33
N ALA A 132 2.72 17.24 10.19
CA ALA A 132 2.94 18.46 9.39
C ALA A 132 2.15 19.65 9.94
N ALA A 133 0.83 19.52 10.09
CA ALA A 133 -0.03 20.57 10.62
C ALA A 133 0.01 20.71 12.13
N ARG A 134 0.31 19.62 12.86
CA ARG A 134 0.32 19.56 14.33
C ARG A 134 -1.01 20.03 14.93
N LEU A 135 -2.10 19.55 14.32
CA LEU A 135 -3.46 19.88 14.74
C LEU A 135 -3.66 19.67 16.24
N GLN A 136 -4.18 20.68 16.93
CA GLN A 136 -4.46 20.65 18.36
C GLN A 136 -5.95 20.49 18.62
N PRO A 137 -6.34 19.85 19.76
CA PRO A 137 -7.73 19.81 20.18
C PRO A 137 -8.35 21.20 20.24
N GLY A 138 -9.59 21.34 19.75
CA GLY A 138 -10.33 22.59 19.71
C GLY A 138 -10.02 23.49 18.50
N GLU A 139 -9.08 23.14 17.65
CA GLU A 139 -8.86 23.87 16.39
C GLU A 139 -9.93 23.51 15.34
N THR A 140 -10.16 24.44 14.40
CA THR A 140 -11.09 24.20 13.28
C THR A 140 -10.32 23.67 12.08
N LEU A 141 -10.64 22.46 11.63
CA LEU A 141 -10.09 21.81 10.45
C LEU A 141 -10.99 22.04 9.23
N LEU A 142 -10.45 22.67 8.17
CA LEU A 142 -11.09 22.73 6.86
C LEU A 142 -10.45 21.69 5.93
N VAL A 143 -11.26 20.76 5.41
CA VAL A 143 -10.82 19.76 4.45
C VAL A 143 -11.45 20.01 3.10
N THR A 144 -10.65 20.38 2.10
CA THR A 144 -11.08 20.43 0.70
C THR A 144 -11.00 19.05 0.07
N GLY A 145 -12.00 18.69 -0.77
CA GLY A 145 -12.06 17.34 -1.35
C GLY A 145 -12.39 16.25 -0.35
N ALA A 146 -13.19 16.55 0.67
CA ALA A 146 -13.53 15.65 1.79
C ALA A 146 -14.24 14.34 1.37
N ALA A 147 -14.79 14.26 0.15
CA ALA A 147 -15.40 13.04 -0.39
C ALA A 147 -14.39 12.04 -0.99
N GLY A 148 -13.14 12.44 -1.20
CA GLY A 148 -12.07 11.55 -1.67
C GLY A 148 -11.48 10.73 -0.52
N GLY A 149 -10.78 9.63 -0.84
CA GLY A 149 -10.22 8.71 0.17
C GLY A 149 -9.39 9.41 1.26
N VAL A 150 -8.39 10.20 0.87
CA VAL A 150 -7.56 10.97 1.82
C VAL A 150 -8.38 12.06 2.53
N GLY A 151 -9.29 12.74 1.82
CA GLY A 151 -10.13 13.77 2.45
C GLY A 151 -11.07 13.22 3.50
N LEU A 152 -11.72 12.09 3.22
CA LEU A 152 -12.63 11.42 4.17
C LEU A 152 -11.88 10.96 5.43
N THR A 153 -10.72 10.34 5.27
CA THR A 153 -9.88 9.93 6.40
C THR A 153 -9.35 11.12 7.20
N ALA A 154 -9.07 12.26 6.55
CA ALA A 154 -8.69 13.48 7.25
C ALA A 154 -9.83 14.03 8.13
N VAL A 155 -11.08 14.00 7.65
CA VAL A 155 -12.25 14.38 8.47
C VAL A 155 -12.40 13.45 9.67
N GLU A 156 -12.29 12.14 9.45
CA GLU A 156 -12.41 11.14 10.52
C GLU A 156 -11.31 11.30 11.58
N ILE A 157 -10.05 11.39 11.16
CA ILE A 157 -8.91 11.56 12.07
C ILE A 157 -9.01 12.90 12.80
N GLY A 158 -9.32 14.00 12.09
CA GLY A 158 -9.49 15.31 12.71
C GLY A 158 -10.55 15.30 13.81
N LYS A 159 -11.69 14.67 13.55
CA LYS A 159 -12.75 14.50 14.57
C LYS A 159 -12.27 13.69 15.79
N ARG A 160 -11.41 12.68 15.61
CA ARG A 160 -10.88 11.86 16.71
C ARG A 160 -9.79 12.58 17.51
N LEU A 161 -9.13 13.56 16.91
CA LEU A 161 -8.10 14.37 17.57
C LEU A 161 -8.71 15.49 18.44
N GLY A 162 -10.04 15.77 18.35
CA GLY A 162 -10.75 16.79 19.14
C GLY A 162 -10.88 18.09 18.39
#